data_2a692cf3a3a06a211f67b09d80935412
#
_entry.id   2a692cf3a3a06a211f67b09d80935412
#
_cell.length_a   1.000
_cell.length_b   1.000
_cell.length_c   1.000
_cell.angle_alpha   90.00
_cell.angle_beta   90.00
_cell.angle_gamma   90.00
#
_symmetry.space_group_name_H-M   'P 1'
#
loop_
_entity.id
_entity.type
_entity.pdbx_description
1 polymer ?
#
loop_
_entity_poly.entity_id
_entity_poly.type
_entity_poly.pdbx_seq_one_letter_code
_entity_poly.pdbx_strand_id
1 'polypeptide(L)'
;MIQVQTELNVADNTGARIVECIKVLGGSKRRYASIGDIIVVSIKDAIPDGKVKRGTVYKAIVVRTKYSTHRQDGSSVKFDNNAVVIIDEKGEPIGTRIFGPVTRELRAKHQTKIISLAPEVL
;
A
#
# COMPACT_ATOMS: atom_id res chain seq x y z
N MET A 1 2.08 -3.82 12.01
CA MET A 1 1.19 -4.55 11.11
C MET A 1 -0.10 -3.78 10.88
N ILE A 2 -0.68 -3.93 9.72
CA ILE A 2 -1.87 -3.18 9.32
C ILE A 2 -3.10 -4.02 9.55
N GLN A 3 -4.09 -3.45 10.23
CA GLN A 3 -5.36 -4.11 10.52
C GLN A 3 -6.52 -3.19 10.16
N VAL A 4 -7.75 -3.69 10.34
CA VAL A 4 -8.95 -2.86 10.13
C VAL A 4 -8.89 -1.63 11.03
N GLN A 5 -9.27 -0.48 10.49
CA GLN A 5 -9.25 0.86 11.10
C GLN A 5 -7.85 1.51 11.19
N THR A 6 -6.80 0.87 10.68
CA THR A 6 -5.49 1.51 10.59
C THR A 6 -5.52 2.60 9.50
N GLU A 7 -5.08 3.81 9.84
CA GLU A 7 -4.90 4.87 8.86
C GLU A 7 -3.52 4.76 8.23
N LEU A 8 -3.46 4.97 6.90
CA LEU A 8 -2.24 4.85 6.13
C LEU A 8 -2.08 6.04 5.21
N ASN A 9 -0.82 6.37 4.94
CA ASN A 9 -0.49 7.36 3.93
C ASN A 9 -0.55 6.73 2.54
N VAL A 10 -0.83 7.54 1.53
CA VAL A 10 -0.81 7.08 0.14
C VAL A 10 0.48 7.54 -0.52
N ALA A 11 1.17 6.60 -1.14
CA ALA A 11 2.51 6.82 -1.70
C ALA A 11 2.50 7.08 -3.21
N ASP A 12 1.33 7.35 -3.80
CA ASP A 12 1.23 7.57 -5.24
C ASP A 12 0.63 8.95 -5.57
N ASN A 13 0.52 9.23 -6.86
CA ASN A 13 0.04 10.52 -7.34
C ASN A 13 -1.44 10.50 -7.76
N THR A 14 -2.25 9.61 -7.17
CA THR A 14 -3.69 9.55 -7.44
C THR A 14 -4.47 10.72 -6.85
N GLY A 15 -3.86 11.45 -5.93
CA GLY A 15 -4.52 12.55 -5.22
C GLY A 15 -5.01 12.16 -3.83
N ALA A 16 -5.11 10.90 -3.51
CA ALA A 16 -5.42 10.45 -2.15
C ALA A 16 -4.21 10.73 -1.24
N ARG A 17 -4.48 11.14 -0.01
CA ARG A 17 -3.45 11.43 0.99
C ARG A 17 -3.49 10.45 2.14
N ILE A 18 -4.67 10.22 2.71
CA ILE A 18 -4.87 9.35 3.85
C ILE A 18 -6.03 8.42 3.55
N VAL A 19 -5.83 7.14 3.85
CA VAL A 19 -6.84 6.11 3.71
C VAL A 19 -6.94 5.31 4.99
N GLU A 20 -8.08 4.64 5.20
CA GLU A 20 -8.31 3.78 6.35
C GLU A 20 -8.56 2.36 5.86
N CYS A 21 -7.87 1.39 6.43
CA CYS A 21 -8.07 -0.02 6.11
C CYS A 21 -9.43 -0.47 6.65
N ILE A 22 -10.28 -0.99 5.77
CA ILE A 22 -11.58 -1.51 6.17
C ILE A 22 -11.66 -3.04 6.08
N LYS A 23 -10.75 -3.67 5.33
CA LYS A 23 -10.69 -5.12 5.26
C LYS A 23 -9.31 -5.57 4.80
N VAL A 24 -8.80 -6.67 5.38
CA VAL A 24 -7.59 -7.33 4.94
C VAL A 24 -8.00 -8.55 4.10
N LEU A 25 -7.56 -8.59 2.84
CA LEU A 25 -7.88 -9.68 1.92
C LEU A 25 -6.87 -10.82 2.07
N GLY A 26 -7.24 -12.01 1.61
CA GLY A 26 -6.36 -13.18 1.61
C GLY A 26 -6.81 -14.31 2.51
N GLY A 27 -8.04 -14.28 3.02
CA GLY A 27 -8.59 -15.36 3.84
C GLY A 27 -9.63 -14.87 4.82
N SER A 28 -10.58 -15.73 5.20
CA SER A 28 -11.73 -15.33 6.02
C SER A 28 -11.37 -14.95 7.46
N LYS A 29 -10.20 -15.36 7.95
CA LYS A 29 -9.75 -15.07 9.32
C LYS A 29 -8.51 -14.21 9.37
N ARG A 30 -8.13 -13.60 8.27
CA ARG A 30 -6.92 -12.81 8.22
C ARG A 30 -7.13 -11.47 8.93
N ARG A 31 -6.25 -11.18 9.92
CA ARG A 31 -6.34 -9.98 10.75
C ARG A 31 -5.37 -8.88 10.32
N TYR A 32 -4.18 -9.25 9.82
CA TYR A 32 -3.08 -8.32 9.62
C TYR A 32 -2.57 -8.38 8.20
N ALA A 33 -2.21 -7.23 7.66
CA ALA A 33 -1.55 -7.11 6.37
C ALA A 33 -0.09 -6.69 6.59
N SER A 34 0.77 -7.19 5.73
CA SER A 34 2.17 -6.81 5.67
C SER A 34 2.49 -6.31 4.26
N ILE A 35 3.78 -6.00 4.01
CA ILE A 35 4.20 -5.50 2.70
C ILE A 35 3.83 -6.48 1.59
N GLY A 36 3.22 -5.96 0.53
CA GLY A 36 2.78 -6.74 -0.61
C GLY A 36 1.38 -7.31 -0.51
N ASP A 37 0.73 -7.18 0.64
CA ASP A 37 -0.63 -7.65 0.82
C ASP A 37 -1.63 -6.64 0.27
N ILE A 38 -2.76 -7.13 -0.22
CA ILE A 38 -3.85 -6.31 -0.74
C ILE A 38 -4.87 -6.10 0.36
N ILE A 39 -5.26 -4.84 0.55
CA ILE A 39 -6.30 -4.46 1.51
C ILE A 39 -7.36 -3.62 0.81
N VAL A 40 -8.53 -3.55 1.42
CA VAL A 40 -9.59 -2.64 0.99
C VAL A 40 -9.53 -1.41 1.87
N VAL A 41 -9.52 -0.23 1.26
CA VAL A 41 -9.38 1.04 1.96
C VAL A 41 -10.49 2.00 1.60
N SER A 42 -10.81 2.89 2.54
CA SER A 42 -11.71 4.03 2.33
C SER A 42 -10.85 5.29 2.28
N ILE A 43 -11.09 6.14 1.29
CA ILE A 43 -10.35 7.39 1.12
C ILE A 43 -10.84 8.41 2.14
N LYS A 44 -9.99 8.82 3.08
CA LYS A 44 -10.35 9.76 4.13
C LYS A 44 -9.95 11.19 3.81
N ASP A 45 -8.87 11.38 3.06
CA ASP A 45 -8.42 12.71 2.65
C ASP A 45 -7.85 12.61 1.23
N ALA A 46 -8.28 13.50 0.35
CA ALA A 46 -7.83 13.54 -1.03
C ALA A 46 -7.92 14.98 -1.56
N ILE A 47 -7.10 15.29 -2.56
CA ILE A 47 -7.19 16.56 -3.27
C ILE A 47 -8.46 16.55 -4.14
N PRO A 48 -9.12 17.74 -4.32
CA PRO A 48 -10.40 17.78 -5.05
C PRO A 48 -10.36 17.29 -6.49
N ASP A 49 -9.26 17.51 -7.20
CA ASP A 49 -9.12 17.19 -8.62
C ASP A 49 -8.33 15.91 -8.88
N GLY A 50 -8.16 15.06 -7.86
CA GLY A 50 -7.41 13.81 -8.00
C GLY A 50 -8.19 12.72 -8.74
N LYS A 51 -7.49 11.66 -9.11
CA LYS A 51 -8.07 10.48 -9.76
C LYS A 51 -9.01 9.71 -8.84
N VAL A 52 -8.84 9.84 -7.53
CA VAL A 52 -9.69 9.22 -6.53
C VAL A 52 -10.32 10.31 -5.67
N LYS A 53 -11.50 10.03 -5.12
CA LYS A 53 -12.26 11.01 -4.36
C LYS A 53 -12.47 10.56 -2.93
N ARG A 54 -12.55 11.54 -2.02
CA ARG A 54 -12.85 11.30 -0.61
C ARG A 54 -14.16 10.52 -0.47
N GLY A 55 -14.17 9.56 0.45
CA GLY A 55 -15.34 8.74 0.74
C GLY A 55 -15.52 7.52 -0.14
N THR A 56 -14.71 7.36 -1.18
CA THR A 56 -14.78 6.19 -2.05
C THR A 56 -13.96 5.03 -1.48
N VAL A 57 -14.22 3.82 -1.98
CA VAL A 57 -13.58 2.59 -1.54
C VAL A 57 -12.76 2.03 -2.69
N TYR A 58 -11.51 1.69 -2.40
CA TYR A 58 -10.58 1.10 -3.38
C TYR A 58 -9.81 -0.03 -2.76
N LYS A 59 -9.18 -0.84 -3.61
CA LYS A 59 -8.15 -1.79 -3.18
C LYS A 59 -6.81 -1.08 -3.18
N ALA A 60 -5.93 -1.51 -2.29
CA ALA A 60 -4.59 -0.94 -2.20
C ALA A 60 -3.58 -2.03 -1.83
N ILE A 61 -2.33 -1.82 -2.22
CA ILE A 61 -1.22 -2.70 -1.87
C ILE A 61 -0.34 -1.99 -0.87
N VAL A 62 -0.01 -2.68 0.22
CA VAL A 62 0.87 -2.14 1.26
C VAL A 62 2.31 -2.13 0.75
N VAL A 63 2.94 -0.97 0.73
CA VAL A 63 4.32 -0.81 0.23
C VAL A 63 5.31 -0.48 1.33
N ARG A 64 4.86 0.11 2.45
CA ARG A 64 5.72 0.43 3.61
C ARG A 64 4.96 0.14 4.89
N THR A 65 5.67 -0.34 5.91
CA THR A 65 5.11 -0.55 7.24
C THR A 65 6.07 -0.06 8.30
N LYS A 66 5.52 0.39 9.43
CA LYS A 66 6.32 0.68 10.63
C LYS A 66 6.84 -0.60 11.27
N TYR A 67 6.15 -1.71 11.09
CA TYR A 67 6.55 -3.00 11.62
C TYR A 67 7.68 -3.58 10.78
N SER A 68 8.70 -4.12 11.46
CA SER A 68 9.85 -4.69 10.75
C SER A 68 9.46 -5.91 9.92
N THR A 69 9.93 -5.94 8.68
CA THR A 69 9.83 -7.12 7.81
C THR A 69 11.17 -7.83 7.83
N HIS A 70 11.19 -9.08 8.33
CA HIS A 70 12.41 -9.87 8.41
C HIS A 70 12.68 -10.60 7.11
N ARG A 71 13.94 -10.61 6.71
CA ARG A 71 14.40 -11.31 5.51
C ARG A 71 15.16 -12.57 5.87
N GLN A 72 15.26 -13.48 4.90
CA GLN A 72 15.93 -14.76 5.11
C GLN A 72 17.42 -14.64 5.43
N ASP A 73 18.05 -13.57 4.97
CA ASP A 73 19.48 -13.31 5.22
C ASP A 73 19.76 -12.72 6.61
N GLY A 74 18.74 -12.57 7.45
CA GLY A 74 18.87 -12.01 8.79
C GLY A 74 18.69 -10.51 8.88
N SER A 75 18.61 -9.79 7.77
CA SER A 75 18.34 -8.36 7.77
C SER A 75 16.85 -8.08 7.96
N SER A 76 16.52 -6.84 8.28
CA SER A 76 15.12 -6.42 8.38
C SER A 76 14.95 -5.02 7.79
N VAL A 77 13.72 -4.74 7.36
CA VAL A 77 13.35 -3.44 6.80
C VAL A 77 12.16 -2.90 7.58
N LYS A 78 12.23 -1.63 7.98
CA LYS A 78 11.09 -0.93 8.56
C LYS A 78 11.13 0.54 8.14
N PHE A 79 9.96 1.17 8.18
CA PHE A 79 9.79 2.56 7.78
C PHE A 79 9.18 3.37 8.91
N ASP A 80 9.17 4.70 8.75
CA ASP A 80 8.60 5.60 9.75
C ASP A 80 7.08 5.65 9.71
N ASN A 81 6.48 5.20 8.63
CA ASN A 81 5.02 5.21 8.46
C ASN A 81 4.53 3.99 7.70
N ASN A 82 3.22 3.80 7.72
CA ASN A 82 2.54 2.83 6.89
C ASN A 82 2.09 3.53 5.61
N ALA A 83 2.34 2.93 4.46
CA ALA A 83 1.95 3.53 3.19
C ALA A 83 1.44 2.48 2.22
N VAL A 84 0.52 2.90 1.36
CA VAL A 84 -0.11 2.05 0.36
C VAL A 84 -0.08 2.73 -1.00
N VAL A 85 -0.28 1.92 -2.04
CA VAL A 85 -0.50 2.37 -3.41
C VAL A 85 -1.89 1.90 -3.83
N ILE A 86 -2.70 2.82 -4.35
CA ILE A 86 -4.07 2.51 -4.78
C ILE A 86 -4.01 1.73 -6.10
N ILE A 87 -4.78 0.65 -6.16
CA ILE A 87 -4.86 -0.19 -7.35
C ILE A 87 -6.30 -0.29 -7.84
N ASP A 88 -6.46 -0.67 -9.10
CA ASP A 88 -7.77 -0.94 -9.69
C ASP A 88 -8.20 -2.40 -9.42
N GLU A 89 -9.35 -2.79 -9.97
CA GLU A 89 -9.86 -4.14 -9.78
C GLU A 89 -8.99 -5.20 -10.46
N LYS A 90 -8.20 -4.81 -11.45
CA LYS A 90 -7.28 -5.70 -12.14
C LYS A 90 -5.96 -5.88 -11.39
N GLY A 91 -5.75 -5.14 -10.31
CA GLY A 91 -4.53 -5.20 -9.53
C GLY A 91 -3.42 -4.29 -10.04
N GLU A 92 -3.71 -3.36 -10.94
CA GLU A 92 -2.73 -2.43 -11.49
C GLU A 92 -2.79 -1.08 -10.78
N PRO A 93 -1.65 -0.39 -10.60
CA PRO A 93 -1.65 0.93 -9.99
C PRO A 93 -2.48 1.93 -10.81
N ILE A 94 -3.32 2.70 -10.13
CA ILE A 94 -4.09 3.77 -10.77
C ILE A 94 -3.17 4.96 -11.06
N GLY A 95 -2.25 5.27 -10.13
CA GLY A 95 -1.29 6.34 -10.30
C GLY A 95 -0.17 5.98 -11.26
N THR A 96 0.52 7.01 -11.75
CA THR A 96 1.65 6.86 -12.67
C THR A 96 3.00 6.98 -11.99
N ARG A 97 3.04 7.46 -10.73
CA ARG A 97 4.27 7.65 -9.96
C ARG A 97 4.08 7.17 -8.53
N ILE A 98 5.16 6.68 -7.95
CA ILE A 98 5.21 6.30 -6.55
C ILE A 98 6.24 7.18 -5.85
N PHE A 99 5.88 7.69 -4.68
CA PHE A 99 6.74 8.57 -3.88
C PHE A 99 7.41 7.76 -2.77
N GLY A 100 8.72 7.95 -2.64
CA GLY A 100 9.51 7.29 -1.63
C GLY A 100 9.86 5.83 -1.98
N PRO A 101 10.59 5.16 -1.08
CA PRO A 101 11.07 3.82 -1.35
C PRO A 101 9.97 2.76 -1.20
N VAL A 102 10.12 1.66 -1.92
CA VAL A 102 9.36 0.43 -1.72
C VAL A 102 10.35 -0.71 -1.45
N THR A 103 9.85 -1.87 -1.05
CA THR A 103 10.70 -3.01 -0.76
C THR A 103 10.68 -4.03 -1.90
N ARG A 104 11.74 -4.82 -2.01
CA ARG A 104 11.83 -5.89 -3.00
C ARG A 104 10.90 -7.08 -2.69
N GLU A 105 10.32 -7.13 -1.50
CA GLU A 105 9.30 -8.13 -1.16
C GLU A 105 8.09 -8.07 -2.08
N LEU A 106 7.82 -6.91 -2.69
CA LEU A 106 6.75 -6.76 -3.67
C LEU A 106 6.97 -7.64 -4.91
N ARG A 107 8.21 -7.91 -5.29
CA ARG A 107 8.51 -8.81 -6.41
C ARG A 107 8.05 -10.24 -6.11
N ALA A 108 8.25 -10.70 -4.89
CA ALA A 108 7.80 -12.01 -4.46
C ALA A 108 6.28 -12.14 -4.45
N LYS A 109 5.56 -11.01 -4.33
CA LYS A 109 4.10 -10.96 -4.38
C LYS A 109 3.57 -10.60 -5.78
N HIS A 110 4.42 -10.67 -6.81
CA HIS A 110 4.07 -10.40 -8.21
C HIS A 110 3.61 -8.96 -8.48
N GLN A 111 4.14 -8.00 -7.73
CA GLN A 111 3.80 -6.58 -7.89
C GLN A 111 4.91 -5.82 -8.63
N THR A 112 5.32 -6.35 -9.77
CA THR A 112 6.44 -5.79 -10.54
C THR A 112 6.15 -4.41 -11.12
N LYS A 113 4.90 -4.09 -11.42
CA LYS A 113 4.54 -2.75 -11.91
C LYS A 113 4.79 -1.68 -10.87
N ILE A 114 4.51 -1.95 -9.61
CA ILE A 114 4.78 -1.02 -8.51
C ILE A 114 6.28 -0.80 -8.37
N ILE A 115 7.07 -1.87 -8.46
CA ILE A 115 8.53 -1.76 -8.38
C ILE A 115 9.07 -0.90 -9.51
N SER A 116 8.53 -1.05 -10.72
CA SER A 116 9.00 -0.27 -11.87
C SER A 116 8.68 1.22 -11.78
N LEU A 117 7.63 1.59 -11.04
CA LEU A 117 7.25 2.98 -10.85
C LEU A 117 7.96 3.64 -9.65
N ALA A 118 8.55 2.86 -8.78
CA ALA A 118 9.16 3.37 -7.56
C ALA A 118 10.53 4.00 -7.85
N PRO A 119 10.87 5.12 -7.18
CA PRO A 119 12.18 5.76 -7.37
C PRO A 119 13.31 4.98 -6.69
N GLU A 120 13.01 4.17 -5.69
CA GLU A 120 14.01 3.41 -4.96
C GLU A 120 13.39 2.11 -4.46
N VAL A 121 14.14 1.01 -4.59
CA VAL A 121 13.71 -0.32 -4.10
C VAL A 121 14.73 -0.81 -3.08
N LEU A 122 14.29 -1.01 -1.86
CA LEU A 122 15.12 -1.50 -0.76
C LEU A 122 14.93 -3.05 -0.55
#